data_372267689268c396b112fdcb54a0fc2b
#
_entry.id   372267689268c396b112fdcb54a0fc2b
#
_cell.length_a   1.000
_cell.length_b   1.000
_cell.length_c   1.000
_cell.angle_alpha   90.00
_cell.angle_beta   90.00
_cell.angle_gamma   90.00
#
_symmetry.space_group_name_H-M   'P 1'
#
loop_
_entity.id
_entity.type
_entity.pdbx_description
1 polymer ?
#
loop_
_entity_poly.entity_id
_entity_poly.type
_entity_poly.pdbx_seq_one_letter_code
_entity_poly.pdbx_strand_id
1 'polypeptide(L)'
;MKLLSVKPSHLPEKKLDATFLSDSGRTKVVPFGAAKMDDYTKTGDKEQRARYIHRHAAKENWNKLDSPGALSRWILWGESTSLMKNISNYKKRVN
;
A
#
# COMPACT_ATOMS: atom_id res chain seq x y z
N MET A 1 10.38 8.80 -10.20
CA MET A 1 10.22 7.68 -9.25
C MET A 1 9.43 6.56 -9.90
N LYS A 2 9.85 5.34 -9.70
CA LYS A 2 9.14 4.16 -10.21
C LYS A 2 8.92 3.15 -9.09
N LEU A 3 7.77 2.48 -9.08
CA LEU A 3 7.54 1.33 -8.22
C LEU A 3 8.03 0.08 -8.95
N LEU A 4 9.06 -0.57 -8.40
CA LEU A 4 9.66 -1.75 -9.02
C LEU A 4 8.94 -3.05 -8.62
N SER A 5 8.64 -3.19 -7.33
CA SER A 5 8.03 -4.43 -6.82
C SER A 5 7.31 -4.21 -5.49
N VAL A 6 6.37 -5.09 -5.21
CA VAL A 6 5.74 -5.23 -3.90
C VAL A 6 5.83 -6.71 -3.55
N LYS A 7 6.50 -7.03 -2.45
CA LYS A 7 6.79 -8.40 -2.02
C LYS A 7 6.49 -8.55 -0.53
N PRO A 8 6.37 -9.79 -0.02
CA PRO A 8 6.26 -10.00 1.42
C PRO A 8 7.38 -9.28 2.16
N SER A 9 7.04 -8.65 3.29
CA SER A 9 8.00 -7.82 4.01
C SER A 9 9.13 -8.63 4.63
N HIS A 10 10.33 -8.03 4.66
CA HIS A 10 11.46 -8.58 5.43
C HIS A 10 11.29 -8.38 6.94
N LEU A 11 10.31 -7.55 7.35
CA LEU A 11 10.01 -7.30 8.76
C LEU A 11 8.81 -8.14 9.19
N PRO A 12 8.91 -8.89 10.33
CA PRO A 12 7.81 -9.74 10.75
C PRO A 12 6.54 -9.00 11.16
N GLU A 13 6.65 -7.73 11.57
CA GLU A 13 5.49 -6.91 11.95
C GLU A 13 4.81 -6.21 10.78
N LYS A 14 5.35 -6.34 9.57
CA LYS A 14 4.79 -5.71 8.36
C LYS A 14 4.34 -6.77 7.36
N LYS A 15 3.34 -6.43 6.54
CA LYS A 15 2.82 -7.34 5.52
C LYS A 15 3.67 -7.36 4.26
N LEU A 16 4.01 -6.19 3.75
CA LEU A 16 4.61 -6.03 2.43
C LEU A 16 5.72 -5.00 2.45
N ASP A 17 6.67 -5.16 1.51
CA ASP A 17 7.70 -4.18 1.19
C ASP A 17 7.47 -3.69 -0.24
N ALA A 18 7.39 -2.37 -0.41
CA ALA A 18 7.40 -1.74 -1.72
C ALA A 18 8.80 -1.22 -2.02
N THR A 19 9.34 -1.56 -3.18
CA THR A 19 10.65 -1.09 -3.61
C THR A 19 10.48 -0.04 -4.69
N PHE A 20 11.00 1.15 -4.45
CA PHE A 20 10.96 2.28 -5.38
C PHE A 20 12.35 2.55 -5.95
N LEU A 21 12.36 3.02 -7.19
CA LEU A 21 13.58 3.52 -7.84
C LEU A 21 13.42 5.03 -8.03
N SER A 22 14.37 5.80 -7.51
CA SER A 22 14.39 7.24 -7.70
C SER A 22 14.94 7.60 -9.08
N ASP A 23 14.75 8.85 -9.50
CA ASP A 23 15.28 9.35 -10.77
C ASP A 23 16.81 9.35 -10.79
N SER A 24 17.45 9.37 -9.62
CA SER A 24 18.90 9.29 -9.49
C SER A 24 19.46 7.87 -9.51
N GLY A 25 18.60 6.84 -9.66
CA GLY A 25 19.01 5.45 -9.71
C GLY A 25 19.14 4.76 -8.36
N ARG A 26 18.71 5.40 -7.27
CA ARG A 26 18.74 4.81 -5.93
C ARG A 26 17.44 4.05 -5.65
N THR A 27 17.56 2.93 -4.93
CA THR A 27 16.41 2.17 -4.48
C THR A 27 16.05 2.53 -3.05
N LYS A 28 14.74 2.43 -2.75
CA LYS A 28 14.20 2.67 -1.41
C LYS A 28 13.15 1.60 -1.13
N VAL A 29 13.29 0.91 0.00
CA VAL A 29 12.31 -0.10 0.44
C VAL A 29 11.41 0.52 1.51
N VAL A 30 10.10 0.45 1.29
CA VAL A 30 9.11 1.01 2.21
C VAL A 30 8.22 -0.13 2.72
N PRO A 31 8.43 -0.60 3.96
CA PRO A 31 7.53 -1.58 4.57
C PRO A 31 6.18 -0.93 4.89
N PHE A 32 5.10 -1.69 4.69
CA PHE A 32 3.76 -1.17 5.00
C PHE A 32 2.80 -2.29 5.37
N GLY A 33 1.72 -1.90 6.04
CA GLY A 33 0.68 -2.82 6.51
C GLY A 33 1.09 -3.55 7.79
N ALA A 34 0.22 -3.52 8.81
CA ALA A 34 0.47 -4.26 10.04
C ALA A 34 0.19 -5.75 9.82
N ALA A 35 1.16 -6.62 10.09
CA ALA A 35 1.09 -8.05 9.76
C ALA A 35 -0.12 -8.75 10.39
N LYS A 36 -0.50 -8.35 11.61
CA LYS A 36 -1.59 -9.00 12.35
C LYS A 36 -2.97 -8.37 12.13
N MET A 37 -3.04 -7.26 11.37
CA MET A 37 -4.29 -6.57 11.13
C MET A 37 -4.96 -7.08 9.86
N ASP A 38 -6.30 -7.02 9.83
CA ASP A 38 -7.05 -7.29 8.62
C ASP A 38 -6.92 -6.13 7.63
N ASP A 39 -7.25 -6.42 6.38
CA ASP A 39 -7.40 -5.43 5.33
C ASP A 39 -8.44 -5.89 4.31
N TYR A 40 -8.80 -5.02 3.38
CA TYR A 40 -9.86 -5.31 2.42
C TYR A 40 -9.54 -6.48 1.49
N THR A 41 -8.27 -6.70 1.16
CA THR A 41 -7.86 -7.83 0.31
C THR A 41 -8.03 -9.17 1.02
N LYS A 42 -8.10 -9.17 2.35
CA LYS A 42 -8.33 -10.39 3.16
C LYS A 42 -9.81 -10.61 3.47
N THR A 43 -10.52 -9.56 3.85
CA THR A 43 -11.89 -9.70 4.37
C THR A 43 -12.97 -9.43 3.34
N GLY A 44 -12.72 -8.56 2.36
CA GLY A 44 -13.74 -8.11 1.42
C GLY A 44 -14.86 -7.31 2.06
N ASP A 45 -14.66 -6.85 3.30
CA ASP A 45 -15.68 -6.12 4.07
C ASP A 45 -15.69 -4.65 3.68
N LYS A 46 -16.71 -4.26 2.91
CA LYS A 46 -16.83 -2.88 2.42
C LYS A 46 -17.09 -1.87 3.53
N GLU A 47 -17.78 -2.26 4.59
CA GLU A 47 -18.02 -1.37 5.72
C GLU A 47 -16.73 -1.11 6.50
N GLN A 48 -15.94 -2.16 6.72
CA GLN A 48 -14.63 -2.03 7.36
C GLN A 48 -13.72 -1.12 6.53
N ARG A 49 -13.73 -1.27 5.20
CA ARG A 49 -12.97 -0.43 4.29
C ARG A 49 -13.39 1.04 4.42
N ALA A 50 -14.68 1.31 4.43
CA ALA A 50 -15.19 2.68 4.57
C ALA A 50 -14.75 3.31 5.89
N ARG A 51 -14.79 2.53 6.99
CA ARG A 51 -14.33 3.02 8.29
C ARG A 51 -12.83 3.32 8.30
N TYR A 52 -12.05 2.46 7.66
CA TYR A 52 -10.60 2.68 7.53
C TYR A 52 -10.33 4.00 6.80
N ILE A 53 -10.95 4.18 5.64
CA ILE A 53 -10.77 5.38 4.82
C ILE A 53 -11.15 6.63 5.61
N HIS A 54 -12.30 6.60 6.28
CA HIS A 54 -12.78 7.74 7.06
C HIS A 54 -11.80 8.12 8.18
N ARG A 55 -11.32 7.12 8.94
CA ARG A 55 -10.41 7.37 10.07
C ARG A 55 -9.06 7.92 9.63
N HIS A 56 -8.52 7.40 8.53
CA HIS A 56 -7.17 7.74 8.10
C HIS A 56 -7.11 8.97 7.20
N ALA A 57 -8.19 9.32 6.52
CA ALA A 57 -8.22 10.45 5.59
C ALA A 57 -7.79 11.78 6.22
N ALA A 58 -8.16 12.00 7.48
CA ALA A 58 -7.84 13.25 8.18
C ALA A 58 -6.39 13.34 8.64
N LYS A 59 -5.68 12.22 8.71
CA LYS A 59 -4.34 12.14 9.30
C LYS A 59 -3.22 11.89 8.31
N GLU A 60 -3.54 11.43 7.11
CA GLU A 60 -2.53 10.93 6.17
C GLU A 60 -2.55 11.71 4.85
N ASN A 61 -1.36 11.89 4.30
CA ASN A 61 -1.21 12.44 2.96
C ASN A 61 -1.08 11.29 1.95
N TRP A 62 -2.19 10.88 1.36
CA TRP A 62 -2.21 9.79 0.41
C TRP A 62 -1.64 10.15 -0.97
N ASN A 63 -1.32 11.42 -1.19
CA ASN A 63 -0.66 11.87 -2.41
C ASN A 63 0.85 11.62 -2.38
N LYS A 64 1.40 11.36 -1.20
CA LYS A 64 2.81 10.96 -1.07
C LYS A 64 2.92 9.47 -1.35
N LEU A 65 3.14 9.11 -2.61
CA LEU A 65 3.02 7.74 -3.09
C LEU A 65 4.09 6.77 -2.57
N ASP A 66 5.20 7.27 -2.05
CA ASP A 66 6.23 6.43 -1.42
C ASP A 66 6.09 6.35 0.10
N SER A 67 4.93 6.70 0.63
CA SER A 67 4.65 6.60 2.07
C SER A 67 3.93 5.30 2.42
N PRO A 68 4.14 4.76 3.64
CA PRO A 68 3.40 3.59 4.09
C PRO A 68 1.88 3.81 4.09
N GLY A 69 1.43 5.02 4.44
CA GLY A 69 0.01 5.34 4.47
C GLY A 69 -0.64 5.27 3.10
N ALA A 70 -0.01 5.84 2.07
CA ALA A 70 -0.52 5.79 0.70
C ALA A 70 -0.51 4.35 0.16
N LEU A 71 0.56 3.60 0.42
CA LEU A 71 0.66 2.21 -0.01
C LEU A 71 -0.44 1.35 0.62
N SER A 72 -0.69 1.51 1.91
CA SER A 72 -1.77 0.78 2.59
C SER A 72 -3.14 1.16 2.02
N ARG A 73 -3.39 2.45 1.84
CA ARG A 73 -4.68 2.95 1.34
C ARG A 73 -5.04 2.40 -0.04
N TRP A 74 -4.09 2.37 -0.95
CA TRP A 74 -4.36 2.02 -2.34
C TRP A 74 -4.10 0.56 -2.68
N ILE A 75 -3.31 -0.16 -1.89
CA ILE A 75 -2.99 -1.56 -2.12
C ILE A 75 -3.80 -2.48 -1.20
N LEU A 76 -3.72 -2.29 0.11
CA LEU A 76 -4.43 -3.14 1.08
C LEU A 76 -5.91 -2.76 1.21
N TRP A 77 -6.23 -1.49 1.09
CA TRP A 77 -7.58 -0.93 1.17
C TRP A 77 -8.01 -0.30 -0.15
N GLY A 78 -7.48 -0.81 -1.26
CA GLY A 78 -7.81 -0.34 -2.60
C GLY A 78 -9.22 -0.71 -3.03
N GLU A 79 -9.55 -0.42 -4.28
CA GLU A 79 -10.91 -0.64 -4.80
C GLU A 79 -11.24 -2.12 -5.03
N SER A 80 -10.22 -2.97 -5.15
CA SER A 80 -10.39 -4.40 -5.40
C SER A 80 -9.99 -5.22 -4.19
N THR A 81 -10.58 -6.39 -4.05
CA THR A 81 -10.12 -7.42 -3.11
C THR A 81 -8.93 -8.20 -3.65
N SER A 82 -8.57 -8.00 -4.91
CA SER A 82 -7.39 -8.61 -5.52
C SER A 82 -6.16 -7.77 -5.22
N LEU A 83 -5.25 -8.31 -4.42
CA LEU A 83 -3.99 -7.67 -4.08
C LEU A 83 -3.18 -7.37 -5.34
N MET A 84 -3.09 -8.32 -6.27
CA MET A 84 -2.34 -8.16 -7.52
C MET A 84 -2.89 -7.04 -8.38
N LYS A 85 -4.22 -6.92 -8.46
CA LYS A 85 -4.87 -5.85 -9.22
C LYS A 85 -4.58 -4.49 -8.61
N ASN A 86 -4.64 -4.38 -7.28
CA ASN A 86 -4.34 -3.13 -6.58
C ASN A 86 -2.88 -2.72 -6.77
N ILE A 87 -1.97 -3.67 -6.73
CA ILE A 87 -0.54 -3.41 -7.00
C ILE A 87 -0.33 -2.92 -8.43
N SER A 88 -0.97 -3.56 -9.40
CA SER A 88 -0.88 -3.14 -10.80
C SER A 88 -1.40 -1.73 -11.02
N ASN A 89 -2.55 -1.40 -10.40
CA ASN A 89 -3.10 -0.05 -10.46
C ASN A 89 -2.18 0.97 -9.80
N TYR A 90 -1.55 0.60 -8.69
CA TYR A 90 -0.63 1.50 -7.99
C TYR A 90 0.62 1.78 -8.82
N LYS A 91 1.15 0.76 -9.48
CA LYS A 91 2.29 0.94 -10.41
C LYS A 91 1.97 1.97 -11.49
N LYS A 92 0.78 1.89 -12.06
CA LYS A 92 0.35 2.85 -13.10
C LYS A 92 0.24 4.27 -12.54
N ARG A 93 -0.16 4.41 -11.29
CA ARG A 93 -0.28 5.72 -10.63
C ARG A 93 1.09 6.34 -10.37
N VAL A 94 2.06 5.53 -9.95
CA VAL A 94 3.42 5.99 -9.64
C VAL A 94 4.25 6.22 -10.90
N ASN A 95 4.16 5.30 -11.84
CA ASN A 95 4.99 5.30 -13.06
C ASN A 95 4.36 6.18 -14.19
#